data_e7f411267daf820b5de725ac07e2c4bc
#
_entry.id   e7f411267daf820b5de725ac07e2c4bc
#
_cell.length_a   1.000
_cell.length_b   1.000
_cell.length_c   1.000
_cell.angle_alpha   90.00
_cell.angle_beta   90.00
_cell.angle_gamma   90.00
#
_symmetry.space_group_name_H-M   'P 1'
#
loop_
_entity.id
_entity.type
_entity.pdbx_description
1 polymer ?
#
loop_
_entity_poly.entity_id
_entity_poly.type
_entity_poly.pdbx_seq_one_letter_code
_entity_poly.pdbx_strand_id
1 'polypeptide(L)'
;DRSYTAIYYVNSTDGYTEFRDGTKVPSIENSMVVFPSYMEHTGTTCTDKRSRININMNYMPNHHDELTKGIRPEGADKIIKLWENVW
;
A
#
# COMPACT_ATOMS: atom_id res chain seq x y z
N ASP A 1 -0.01 -17.85 -5.04
CA ASP A 1 -0.92 -17.06 -4.26
C ASP A 1 -1.18 -15.70 -4.90
N ARG A 2 -2.43 -15.32 -4.94
CA ARG A 2 -2.81 -14.13 -5.67
C ARG A 2 -3.40 -13.05 -4.79
N SER A 3 -3.13 -13.10 -3.51
CA SER A 3 -3.69 -12.09 -2.63
C SER A 3 -2.95 -10.77 -2.77
N TYR A 4 -3.67 -9.70 -2.54
CA TYR A 4 -3.13 -8.36 -2.57
C TYR A 4 -3.42 -7.67 -1.27
N THR A 5 -2.58 -6.71 -0.95
CA THR A 5 -2.73 -5.90 0.24
C THR A 5 -2.86 -4.45 -0.18
N ALA A 6 -3.82 -3.77 0.41
CA ALA A 6 -3.99 -2.34 0.22
C ALA A 6 -3.84 -1.66 1.57
N ILE A 7 -3.08 -0.59 1.60
CA ILE A 7 -2.91 0.22 2.82
C ILE A 7 -3.41 1.62 2.51
N TYR A 8 -4.45 2.01 3.22
CA TYR A 8 -5.01 3.36 3.09
C TYR A 8 -4.52 4.20 4.26
N TYR A 9 -3.94 5.35 3.96
CA TYR A 9 -3.38 6.21 4.97
C TYR A 9 -4.41 7.24 5.39
N VAL A 10 -4.75 7.21 6.67
CA VAL A 10 -5.82 8.05 7.21
C VAL A 10 -5.31 9.45 7.52
N ASN A 11 -4.05 9.56 7.95
CA ASN A 11 -3.49 10.85 8.27
C ASN A 11 -2.08 10.95 7.73
N SER A 12 -1.62 12.19 7.59
CA SER A 12 -0.28 12.45 7.09
C SER A 12 0.69 12.53 8.25
N THR A 13 1.76 11.76 8.16
CA THR A 13 2.81 11.76 9.18
C THR A 13 4.15 11.61 8.48
N ASP A 14 5.23 11.76 9.25
CA ASP A 14 6.55 11.50 8.70
C ASP A 14 6.91 10.01 8.72
N GLY A 15 6.01 9.16 9.18
CA GLY A 15 6.20 7.74 9.06
C GLY A 15 5.97 7.27 7.64
N TYR A 16 6.38 6.05 7.36
CA TYR A 16 6.21 5.52 6.01
C TYR A 16 6.17 4.00 6.07
N THR A 17 5.76 3.42 4.96
CA THR A 17 5.83 1.98 4.76
C THR A 17 7.04 1.70 3.90
N GLU A 18 7.91 0.82 4.38
CA GLU A 18 9.12 0.48 3.65
C GLU A 18 9.04 -0.96 3.18
N PHE A 19 9.37 -1.18 1.93
CA PHE A 19 9.37 -2.49 1.33
C PHE A 19 10.79 -3.03 1.32
N ARG A 20 10.89 -4.33 1.22
CA ARG A 20 12.19 -4.98 1.33
C ARG A 20 13.18 -4.48 0.28
N ASP A 21 12.71 -4.10 -0.87
CA ASP A 21 13.59 -3.60 -1.93
C ASP A 21 14.05 -2.16 -1.70
N GLY A 22 13.66 -1.56 -0.59
CA GLY A 22 14.04 -0.19 -0.28
C GLY A 22 13.03 0.86 -0.66
N THR A 23 11.97 0.48 -1.34
CA THR A 23 10.93 1.43 -1.71
C THR A 23 10.21 1.92 -0.45
N LYS A 24 9.98 3.23 -0.37
CA LYS A 24 9.30 3.84 0.75
C LYS A 24 8.07 4.56 0.28
N VAL A 25 6.96 4.31 0.94
CA VAL A 25 5.69 4.95 0.62
C VAL A 25 5.31 5.83 1.81
N PRO A 26 5.28 7.14 1.63
CA PRO A 26 4.99 8.03 2.75
C PRO A 26 3.54 7.93 3.18
N SER A 27 3.32 8.19 4.46
CA SER A 27 1.96 8.23 5.00
C SER A 27 1.37 9.58 4.68
N ILE A 28 0.57 9.64 3.64
CA ILE A 28 -0.07 10.87 3.20
C ILE A 28 -1.56 10.67 3.24
N GLU A 29 -2.23 11.57 3.92
CA GLU A 29 -3.67 11.47 4.13
C GLU A 29 -4.39 11.22 2.80
N ASN A 30 -5.31 10.27 2.83
CA ASN A 30 -6.18 9.98 1.69
C ASN A 30 -5.41 9.40 0.50
N SER A 31 -4.32 8.70 0.77
CA SER A 31 -3.62 7.95 -0.26
C SER A 31 -3.66 6.48 0.07
N MET A 32 -3.40 5.65 -0.93
CA MET A 32 -3.48 4.21 -0.75
C MET A 32 -2.45 3.55 -1.65
N VAL A 33 -1.78 2.53 -1.11
CA VAL A 33 -0.85 1.73 -1.90
C VAL A 33 -1.38 0.31 -1.97
N VAL A 34 -1.25 -0.29 -3.15
CA VAL A 34 -1.69 -1.66 -3.38
C VAL A 34 -0.49 -2.46 -3.87
N PHE A 35 -0.29 -3.64 -3.31
CA PHE A 35 0.86 -4.46 -3.67
C PHE A 35 0.52 -5.92 -3.41
N PRO A 36 1.26 -6.83 -4.05
CA PRO A 36 1.06 -8.26 -3.77
C PRO A 36 1.37 -8.57 -2.31
N SER A 37 0.53 -9.37 -1.69
CA SER A 37 0.67 -9.62 -0.26
C SER A 37 1.97 -10.32 0.11
N TYR A 38 2.61 -10.99 -0.83
CA TYR A 38 3.87 -11.67 -0.53
C TYR A 38 5.04 -10.71 -0.35
N MET A 39 4.87 -9.46 -0.72
CA MET A 39 5.97 -8.50 -0.58
C MET A 39 6.17 -8.15 0.87
N GLU A 40 7.41 -8.29 1.33
CA GLU A 40 7.73 -7.95 2.70
C GLU A 40 7.77 -6.44 2.88
N HIS A 41 7.16 -5.99 3.94
CA HIS A 41 7.07 -4.57 4.19
C HIS A 41 6.96 -4.35 5.70
N THR A 42 7.29 -3.15 6.11
CA THR A 42 7.19 -2.76 7.51
C THR A 42 6.79 -1.30 7.58
N GLY A 43 6.08 -0.96 8.64
CA GLY A 43 5.70 0.41 8.88
C GLY A 43 6.61 1.02 9.92
N THR A 44 6.94 2.29 9.74
CA THR A 44 7.73 3.01 10.73
C THR A 44 6.80 3.81 11.63
N THR A 45 7.29 4.13 12.81
CA THR A 45 6.56 5.04 13.69
C THR A 45 6.73 6.45 13.18
N CYS A 46 5.85 7.33 13.61
CA CYS A 46 5.94 8.73 13.25
C CYS A 46 6.51 9.51 14.42
N THR A 47 7.09 10.64 14.10
CA THR A 47 7.64 11.52 15.13
C THR A 47 6.98 12.88 15.13
N ASP A 48 6.21 13.21 14.10
CA ASP A 48 5.60 14.54 13.98
C ASP A 48 4.14 14.55 14.38
N LYS A 49 3.56 13.40 14.67
CA LYS A 49 2.15 13.29 15.06
C LYS A 49 2.04 12.35 16.22
N ARG A 50 0.92 12.43 16.92
CA ARG A 50 0.67 11.53 18.04
C ARG A 50 0.53 10.10 17.56
N SER A 51 -0.09 9.91 16.41
CA SER A 51 -0.36 8.58 15.89
C SER A 51 -0.22 8.56 14.39
N ARG A 52 0.17 7.40 13.90
CA ARG A 52 0.16 7.11 12.49
C ARG A 52 -0.95 6.09 12.26
N ILE A 53 -1.97 6.48 11.52
CA ILE A 53 -3.18 5.68 11.38
C ILE A 53 -3.32 5.25 9.95
N ASN A 54 -3.49 3.95 9.74
CA ASN A 54 -3.78 3.45 8.40
C ASN A 54 -4.71 2.25 8.52
N ILE A 55 -5.30 1.88 7.39
CA ILE A 55 -6.21 0.75 7.31
C ILE A 55 -5.61 -0.24 6.33
N ASN A 56 -5.37 -1.45 6.81
CA ASN A 56 -4.86 -2.52 5.96
C ASN A 56 -5.99 -3.39 5.49
N MET A 57 -6.00 -3.70 4.21
CA MET A 57 -7.01 -4.56 3.63
C MET A 57 -6.32 -5.63 2.80
N ASN A 58 -6.75 -6.86 2.98
CA ASN A 58 -6.24 -7.96 2.17
C ASN A 58 -7.38 -8.51 1.36
N TYR A 59 -7.10 -8.85 0.12
CA TYR A 59 -8.15 -9.41 -0.71
C TYR A 59 -7.53 -10.37 -1.72
N MET A 60 -8.36 -11.28 -2.18
CA MET A 60 -7.98 -12.21 -3.23
C MET A 60 -8.86 -11.91 -4.42
N PRO A 61 -8.30 -11.22 -5.40
CA PRO A 61 -9.14 -10.82 -6.54
C PRO A 61 -9.54 -12.03 -7.36
N ASN A 62 -10.73 -11.95 -7.89
CA ASN A 62 -11.15 -12.88 -8.91
C ASN A 62 -10.43 -12.53 -10.19
N HIS A 63 -10.52 -13.42 -11.17
CA HIS A 63 -9.75 -13.25 -12.38
C HIS A 63 -10.17 -12.05 -13.19
N HIS A 64 -11.12 -11.30 -12.86
CA HIS A 64 -11.48 -10.08 -13.59
C HIS A 64 -11.73 -8.94 -12.65
N ASP A 65 -11.07 -8.98 -11.53
CA ASP A 65 -11.23 -7.92 -10.55
C ASP A 65 -10.76 -6.60 -11.13
N GLU A 66 -11.55 -5.57 -10.94
CA GLU A 66 -11.23 -4.26 -11.49
C GLU A 66 -9.96 -3.68 -10.87
N LEU A 67 -9.74 -3.96 -9.61
CA LEU A 67 -8.53 -3.45 -8.96
C LEU A 67 -7.29 -4.05 -9.59
N THR A 68 -7.35 -5.30 -10.01
CA THR A 68 -6.18 -5.94 -10.58
C THR A 68 -5.95 -5.57 -12.03
N LYS A 69 -6.91 -4.98 -12.68
CA LYS A 69 -6.72 -4.59 -14.07
C LYS A 69 -5.65 -3.53 -14.23
N GLY A 70 -5.47 -2.71 -13.23
CA GLY A 70 -4.42 -1.71 -13.27
C GLY A 70 -3.09 -2.23 -12.78
N ILE A 71 -3.02 -3.49 -12.42
CA ILE A 71 -1.80 -4.10 -11.88
C ILE A 71 -1.21 -4.97 -12.96
N ARG A 72 -0.10 -4.54 -13.49
CA ARG A 72 0.50 -5.23 -14.63
C ARG A 72 1.26 -6.45 -14.19
N PRO A 73 1.08 -7.59 -14.86
CA PRO A 73 1.81 -8.78 -14.47
C PRO A 73 3.32 -8.59 -14.49
N GLU A 74 3.82 -7.86 -15.42
CA GLU A 74 5.25 -7.68 -15.52
C GLU A 74 5.80 -6.84 -14.40
N GLY A 75 4.95 -6.15 -13.67
CA GLY A 75 5.38 -5.39 -12.52
C GLY A 75 4.82 -5.93 -11.23
N ALA A 76 4.27 -7.13 -11.26
CA ALA A 76 3.49 -7.62 -10.13
C ALA A 76 4.36 -8.02 -8.95
N ASP A 77 5.66 -8.09 -9.12
CA ASP A 77 6.56 -8.39 -8.02
C ASP A 77 7.04 -7.15 -7.28
N LYS A 78 6.45 -6.01 -7.58
CA LYS A 78 6.83 -4.74 -6.99
C LYS A 78 5.61 -4.02 -6.50
N ILE A 79 5.82 -2.86 -5.93
CA ILE A 79 4.71 -2.01 -5.59
C ILE A 79 3.98 -1.67 -6.85
N ILE A 80 2.70 -1.88 -6.81
CA ILE A 80 1.94 -1.89 -8.03
C ILE A 80 1.27 -0.56 -8.28
N LYS A 81 0.71 0.05 -7.24
CA LYS A 81 -0.10 1.22 -7.49
C LYS A 81 -0.12 2.10 -6.26
N LEU A 82 0.13 3.36 -6.47
CA LEU A 82 -0.06 4.36 -5.42
C LEU A 82 -1.16 5.30 -5.90
N TRP A 83 -2.22 5.38 -5.14
CA TRP A 83 -3.34 6.24 -5.46
C TRP A 83 -3.37 7.39 -4.48
N GLU A 84 -3.54 8.61 -5.00
CA GLU A 84 -3.67 9.80 -4.18
C GLU A 84 -5.08 10.34 -4.30
N ASN A 85 -5.53 10.95 -3.22
CA ASN A 85 -6.88 11.54 -3.19
C ASN A 85 -7.92 10.48 -3.50
N VAL A 86 -7.90 9.43 -2.68
CA VAL A 86 -8.79 8.29 -2.88
C VAL A 86 -10.25 8.70 -2.77
N TRP A 87 -10.55 9.64 -1.88
CA TRP A 87 -11.91 10.11 -1.64
C TRP A 87 -12.16 11.49 -2.20
#